data_4f0732bf0cb2566258f29a313d38b857
#
_entry.id   4f0732bf0cb2566258f29a313d38b857
#
_cell.length_a   1.000
_cell.length_b   1.000
_cell.length_c   1.000
_cell.angle_alpha   90.00
_cell.angle_beta   90.00
_cell.angle_gamma   90.00
#
_symmetry.space_group_name_H-M   'P 1'
#
loop_
_entity.id
_entity.type
_entity.pdbx_description
1 polymer ?
#
loop_
_entity_poly.entity_id
_entity_poly.type
_entity_poly.pdbx_seq_one_letter_code
_entity_poly.pdbx_strand_id
1 'polypeptide(L)'
;MSKGSGIIDSSGVHIPATNEPAADVSAAGADLPSTTVFADFGVSTPIVEALKDKGITHPFPIQALTLPVALRGNDIIGQAKTGTGKTLGFGIPMLENTAGIDEEGWESVPVQARGKPQGLVILPTRELA
;
A
#
# COMPACT_ATOMS: atom_id res chain seq x y z
N MET A 1 -27.65 17.95 -12.40
CA MET A 1 -26.57 17.50 -13.32
C MET A 1 -25.27 18.14 -12.87
N SER A 2 -24.49 17.42 -12.09
CA SER A 2 -23.16 17.87 -11.65
C SER A 2 -22.13 17.32 -12.64
N LYS A 3 -21.44 18.21 -13.37
CA LYS A 3 -20.33 17.84 -14.24
C LYS A 3 -19.10 17.61 -13.37
N GLY A 4 -18.63 16.36 -13.28
CA GLY A 4 -17.37 16.04 -12.68
C GLY A 4 -16.24 16.71 -13.47
N SER A 5 -15.52 17.61 -12.80
CA SER A 5 -14.31 18.24 -13.35
C SER A 5 -13.15 17.28 -13.16
N GLY A 6 -12.84 16.49 -14.19
CA GLY A 6 -11.61 15.71 -14.25
C GLY A 6 -10.48 16.59 -14.79
N ILE A 7 -9.30 16.48 -14.22
CA ILE A 7 -8.09 17.11 -14.73
C ILE A 7 -7.55 16.23 -15.86
N ILE A 8 -7.44 16.79 -17.08
CA ILE A 8 -6.83 16.12 -18.22
C ILE A 8 -5.37 16.59 -18.26
N ASP A 9 -4.42 15.66 -18.21
CA ASP A 9 -3.01 15.98 -18.47
C ASP A 9 -2.77 16.19 -19.97
N SER A 10 -1.60 16.68 -20.34
CA SER A 10 -1.19 16.94 -21.72
C SER A 10 -1.13 15.67 -22.61
N SER A 11 -1.32 14.49 -22.04
CA SER A 11 -1.32 13.19 -22.73
C SER A 11 -2.72 12.60 -22.94
N GLY A 12 -3.77 13.28 -22.46
CA GLY A 12 -5.16 12.84 -22.62
C GLY A 12 -5.59 11.68 -21.70
N VAL A 13 -4.81 11.38 -20.67
CA VAL A 13 -5.15 10.38 -19.67
C VAL A 13 -6.10 10.99 -18.65
N HIS A 14 -7.32 10.42 -18.58
CA HIS A 14 -8.29 10.80 -17.56
C HIS A 14 -7.87 10.20 -16.21
N ILE A 15 -7.34 11.05 -15.32
CA ILE A 15 -7.11 10.70 -13.93
C ILE A 15 -8.44 10.93 -13.20
N PRO A 16 -9.12 9.90 -12.69
CA PRO A 16 -10.26 10.11 -11.83
C PRO A 16 -9.78 10.84 -10.58
N ALA A 17 -10.19 12.09 -10.41
CA ALA A 17 -10.04 12.78 -9.14
C ALA A 17 -10.99 12.09 -8.14
N THR A 18 -10.52 11.05 -7.47
CA THR A 18 -11.18 10.51 -6.29
C THR A 18 -11.00 11.56 -5.18
N ASN A 19 -11.96 12.44 -5.06
CA ASN A 19 -11.99 13.49 -4.05
C ASN A 19 -12.50 12.94 -2.70
N GLU A 20 -12.21 11.65 -2.44
CA GLU A 20 -12.45 11.05 -1.14
C GLU A 20 -11.31 11.46 -0.21
N PRO A 21 -11.60 11.97 0.99
CA PRO A 21 -10.55 12.30 1.95
C PRO A 21 -9.77 11.03 2.31
N ALA A 22 -8.44 11.15 2.34
CA ALA A 22 -7.58 10.05 2.78
C ALA A 22 -8.01 9.58 4.17
N ALA A 23 -8.07 8.26 4.38
CA ALA A 23 -8.41 7.70 5.67
C ALA A 23 -7.31 8.03 6.69
N ASP A 24 -7.68 8.72 7.77
CA ASP A 24 -6.77 8.97 8.90
C ASP A 24 -6.82 7.76 9.84
N VAL A 25 -5.69 7.06 9.97
CA VAL A 25 -5.56 5.89 10.83
C VAL A 25 -4.50 6.13 11.90
N SER A 26 -4.93 6.09 13.16
CA SER A 26 -4.07 6.24 14.33
C SER A 26 -3.93 4.90 15.07
N ALA A 27 -2.70 4.46 15.30
CA ALA A 27 -2.39 3.19 15.96
C ALA A 27 -2.45 3.23 17.50
N ALA A 28 -2.95 4.31 18.09
CA ALA A 28 -3.07 4.42 19.54
C ALA A 28 -4.19 3.49 20.06
N GLY A 29 -3.83 2.32 20.59
CA GLY A 29 -4.73 1.46 21.36
C GLY A 29 -5.46 0.35 20.61
N ALA A 30 -5.02 -0.07 19.45
CA ALA A 30 -5.56 -1.26 18.80
C ALA A 30 -4.93 -2.53 19.41
N ASP A 31 -5.63 -3.20 20.32
CA ASP A 31 -5.29 -4.55 20.77
C ASP A 31 -5.71 -5.55 19.70
N LEU A 32 -4.74 -6.12 18.99
CA LEU A 32 -5.00 -7.18 18.02
C LEU A 32 -5.00 -8.53 18.72
N PRO A 33 -5.90 -9.46 18.34
CA PRO A 33 -5.79 -10.84 18.76
C PRO A 33 -4.40 -11.40 18.39
N SER A 34 -3.78 -12.15 19.30
CA SER A 34 -2.47 -12.78 19.09
C SER A 34 -2.45 -13.80 17.93
N THR A 35 -3.61 -14.16 17.41
CA THR A 35 -3.78 -15.07 16.27
C THR A 35 -3.85 -14.36 14.91
N THR A 36 -3.93 -13.02 14.89
CA THR A 36 -4.05 -12.25 13.65
C THR A 36 -2.75 -12.37 12.82
N VAL A 37 -2.87 -12.77 11.56
CA VAL A 37 -1.75 -12.91 10.62
C VAL A 37 -1.94 -12.03 9.38
N PHE A 38 -0.88 -11.80 8.61
CA PHE A 38 -0.94 -10.95 7.42
C PHE A 38 -1.91 -11.46 6.35
N ALA A 39 -2.07 -12.79 6.24
CA ALA A 39 -3.02 -13.40 5.32
C ALA A 39 -4.48 -12.98 5.59
N ASP A 40 -4.84 -12.68 6.84
CA ASP A 40 -6.19 -12.25 7.22
C ASP A 40 -6.58 -10.91 6.58
N PHE A 41 -5.60 -10.13 6.16
CA PHE A 41 -5.79 -8.83 5.48
C PHE A 41 -5.76 -8.94 3.96
N GLY A 42 -5.61 -10.15 3.40
CA GLY A 42 -5.55 -10.36 1.96
C GLY A 42 -4.16 -10.13 1.35
N VAL A 43 -3.11 -10.15 2.16
CA VAL A 43 -1.71 -10.12 1.68
C VAL A 43 -1.41 -11.42 0.95
N SER A 44 -0.81 -11.35 -0.22
CA SER A 44 -0.50 -12.50 -1.08
C SER A 44 0.45 -13.50 -0.43
N THR A 45 0.32 -14.77 -0.80
CA THR A 45 1.12 -15.86 -0.24
C THR A 45 2.63 -15.62 -0.37
N PRO A 46 3.18 -15.16 -1.50
CA PRO A 46 4.61 -14.91 -1.62
C PRO A 46 5.14 -13.89 -0.59
N ILE A 47 4.38 -12.82 -0.35
CA ILE A 47 4.76 -11.81 0.64
C ILE A 47 4.64 -12.37 2.06
N VAL A 48 3.57 -13.11 2.36
CA VAL A 48 3.39 -13.75 3.68
C VAL A 48 4.54 -14.72 3.98
N GLU A 49 4.96 -15.54 3.01
CA GLU A 49 6.08 -16.47 3.17
C GLU A 49 7.40 -15.73 3.38
N ALA A 50 7.69 -14.71 2.59
CA ALA A 50 8.88 -13.88 2.76
C ALA A 50 8.95 -13.20 4.14
N LEU A 51 7.81 -12.77 4.68
CA LEU A 51 7.72 -12.23 6.04
C LEU A 51 7.99 -13.30 7.10
N LYS A 52 7.43 -14.50 6.95
CA LYS A 52 7.68 -15.64 7.85
C LYS A 52 9.15 -16.02 7.89
N ASP A 53 9.83 -16.05 6.75
CA ASP A 53 11.27 -16.36 6.65
C ASP A 53 12.12 -15.35 7.42
N LYS A 54 11.62 -14.14 7.62
CA LYS A 54 12.23 -13.10 8.46
C LYS A 54 11.75 -13.11 9.92
N GLY A 55 10.93 -14.09 10.30
CA GLY A 55 10.36 -14.19 11.64
C GLY A 55 9.23 -13.18 11.92
N ILE A 56 8.68 -12.55 10.88
CA ILE A 56 7.60 -11.57 10.97
C ILE A 56 6.28 -12.28 10.68
N THR A 57 5.61 -12.76 11.71
CA THR A 57 4.39 -13.58 11.57
C THR A 57 3.10 -12.82 11.86
N HIS A 58 3.17 -11.80 12.72
CA HIS A 58 2.01 -11.03 13.16
C HIS A 58 2.18 -9.55 12.83
N PRO A 59 1.13 -8.89 12.34
CA PRO A 59 1.18 -7.46 12.07
C PRO A 59 1.16 -6.63 13.34
N PHE A 60 1.86 -5.52 13.33
CA PHE A 60 1.69 -4.47 14.35
C PHE A 60 0.36 -3.71 14.17
N PRO A 61 -0.15 -3.05 15.21
CA PRO A 61 -1.41 -2.32 15.14
C PRO A 61 -1.54 -1.36 13.96
N ILE A 62 -0.49 -0.60 13.64
CA ILE A 62 -0.51 0.31 12.50
C ILE A 62 -0.68 -0.42 11.17
N GLN A 63 -0.05 -1.60 11.01
CA GLN A 63 -0.17 -2.42 9.82
C GLN A 63 -1.57 -2.98 9.67
N ALA A 64 -2.16 -3.49 10.75
CA ALA A 64 -3.51 -4.02 10.75
C ALA A 64 -4.57 -2.95 10.41
N LEU A 65 -4.33 -1.69 10.80
CA LEU A 65 -5.20 -0.57 10.46
C LEU A 65 -5.03 -0.11 9.00
N THR A 66 -3.80 -0.10 8.49
CA THR A 66 -3.51 0.44 7.16
C THR A 66 -3.75 -0.57 6.04
N LEU A 67 -3.40 -1.85 6.23
CA LEU A 67 -3.49 -2.88 5.19
C LEU A 67 -4.89 -2.99 4.56
N PRO A 68 -6.00 -3.09 5.33
CA PRO A 68 -7.32 -3.25 4.73
C PRO A 68 -7.75 -2.06 3.86
N VAL A 69 -7.25 -0.88 4.15
CA VAL A 69 -7.58 0.35 3.43
C VAL A 69 -6.72 0.49 2.18
N ALA A 70 -5.39 0.35 2.35
CA ALA A 70 -4.41 0.54 1.29
C ALA A 70 -4.48 -0.57 0.21
N LEU A 71 -4.73 -1.84 0.59
CA LEU A 71 -4.89 -2.95 -0.36
C LEU A 71 -6.11 -2.79 -1.26
N ARG A 72 -7.11 -2.00 -0.84
CA ARG A 72 -8.25 -1.63 -1.69
C ARG A 72 -7.96 -0.44 -2.61
N GLY A 73 -6.74 0.08 -2.61
CA GLY A 73 -6.32 1.19 -3.44
C GLY A 73 -6.75 2.58 -2.93
N ASN A 74 -7.12 2.69 -1.64
CA ASN A 74 -7.46 3.98 -1.04
C ASN A 74 -6.22 4.69 -0.49
N ASP A 75 -6.22 6.01 -0.57
CA ASP A 75 -5.21 6.84 0.08
C ASP A 75 -5.35 6.80 1.60
N ILE A 76 -4.22 6.77 2.30
CA ILE A 76 -4.17 6.74 3.75
C ILE A 76 -3.16 7.73 4.31
N ILE A 77 -3.46 8.25 5.49
CA ILE A 77 -2.50 8.95 6.34
C ILE A 77 -2.36 8.13 7.63
N GLY A 78 -1.22 7.45 7.78
CA GLY A 78 -0.92 6.62 8.96
C GLY A 78 0.03 7.33 9.92
N GLN A 79 -0.37 7.46 11.18
CA GLN A 79 0.43 8.06 12.22
C GLN A 79 0.74 7.06 13.34
N ALA A 80 2.02 6.84 13.61
CA ALA A 80 2.48 5.97 14.68
C ALA A 80 3.90 6.35 15.10
N LYS A 81 4.27 5.97 16.33
CA LYS A 81 5.63 6.19 16.86
C LYS A 81 6.68 5.47 16.02
N THR A 82 7.94 5.91 16.12
CA THR A 82 9.08 5.22 15.50
C THR A 82 9.21 3.80 16.05
N GLY A 83 9.58 2.84 15.20
CA GLY A 83 9.73 1.43 15.58
C GLY A 83 8.42 0.61 15.63
N THR A 84 7.30 1.17 15.18
CA THR A 84 5.99 0.48 15.18
C THR A 84 5.65 -0.23 13.87
N GLY A 85 6.63 -0.40 12.98
CA GLY A 85 6.44 -1.15 11.73
C GLY A 85 5.72 -0.41 10.60
N LYS A 86 5.74 0.94 10.61
CA LYS A 86 5.12 1.75 9.53
C LYS A 86 5.60 1.36 8.14
N THR A 87 6.86 0.96 8.00
CA THR A 87 7.45 0.59 6.71
C THR A 87 6.68 -0.54 6.02
N LEU A 88 6.30 -1.58 6.75
CA LEU A 88 5.47 -2.65 6.20
C LEU A 88 4.02 -2.19 5.97
N GLY A 89 3.54 -1.23 6.75
CA GLY A 89 2.20 -0.67 6.58
C GLY A 89 1.96 0.00 5.22
N PHE A 90 2.99 0.60 4.61
CA PHE A 90 2.93 1.14 3.25
C PHE A 90 3.64 0.25 2.22
N GLY A 91 4.71 -0.44 2.62
CA GLY A 91 5.52 -1.26 1.73
C GLY A 91 4.78 -2.46 1.17
N ILE A 92 4.02 -3.18 2.00
CA ILE A 92 3.21 -4.32 1.56
C ILE A 92 2.18 -3.90 0.50
N PRO A 93 1.30 -2.90 0.73
CA PRO A 93 0.37 -2.45 -0.31
C PRO A 93 1.07 -1.97 -1.59
N MET A 94 2.22 -1.33 -1.47
CA MET A 94 2.99 -0.91 -2.64
C MET A 94 3.48 -2.11 -3.45
N LEU A 95 4.02 -3.15 -2.80
CA LEU A 95 4.45 -4.38 -3.47
C LEU A 95 3.28 -5.11 -4.13
N GLU A 96 2.13 -5.22 -3.45
CA GLU A 96 0.93 -5.85 -4.02
C GLU A 96 0.37 -5.11 -5.26
N ASN A 97 0.63 -3.82 -5.37
CA ASN A 97 0.18 -3.00 -6.50
C ASN A 97 1.26 -2.82 -7.60
N THR A 98 2.40 -3.50 -7.49
CA THR A 98 3.45 -3.52 -8.52
C THR A 98 3.54 -4.91 -9.14
N ALA A 99 3.84 -5.00 -10.43
CA ALA A 99 4.00 -6.26 -11.13
C ALA A 99 5.33 -6.30 -11.90
N GLY A 100 6.12 -7.32 -11.66
CA GLY A 100 7.32 -7.62 -12.44
C GLY A 100 6.98 -8.28 -13.79
N ILE A 101 7.97 -8.33 -14.69
CA ILE A 101 7.80 -8.85 -16.07
C ILE A 101 7.29 -10.29 -16.10
N ASP A 102 7.68 -11.11 -15.14
CA ASP A 102 7.34 -12.53 -15.05
C ASP A 102 6.28 -12.80 -13.97
N GLU A 103 5.60 -11.77 -13.47
CA GLU A 103 4.61 -11.88 -12.41
C GLU A 103 3.17 -11.82 -12.94
N GLU A 104 2.27 -12.49 -12.24
CA GLU A 104 0.84 -12.35 -12.46
C GLU A 104 0.43 -10.88 -12.29
N GLY A 105 -0.32 -10.38 -13.27
CA GLY A 105 -0.69 -8.95 -13.31
C GLY A 105 0.15 -8.08 -14.24
N TRP A 106 1.30 -8.55 -14.72
CA TRP A 106 2.11 -7.79 -15.71
C TRP A 106 1.32 -7.41 -16.95
N GLU A 107 0.46 -8.30 -17.43
CA GLU A 107 -0.40 -8.03 -18.60
C GLU A 107 -1.39 -6.88 -18.35
N SER A 108 -1.75 -6.63 -17.09
CA SER A 108 -2.62 -5.51 -16.69
C SER A 108 -1.88 -4.18 -16.64
N VAL A 109 -0.54 -4.18 -16.62
CA VAL A 109 0.26 -2.95 -16.67
C VAL A 109 0.14 -2.34 -18.07
N PRO A 110 -0.32 -1.08 -18.19
CA PRO A 110 -0.41 -0.40 -19.49
C PRO A 110 0.94 -0.43 -20.22
N VAL A 111 0.93 -0.72 -21.51
CA VAL A 111 2.17 -0.86 -22.32
C VAL A 111 3.09 0.36 -22.17
N GLN A 112 2.51 1.56 -22.07
CA GLN A 112 3.26 2.81 -21.88
C GLN A 112 3.94 2.93 -20.51
N ALA A 113 3.47 2.15 -19.52
CA ALA A 113 4.01 2.12 -18.17
C ALA A 113 5.01 0.98 -17.94
N ARG A 114 5.06 0.00 -18.84
CA ARG A 114 5.99 -1.12 -18.77
C ARG A 114 7.43 -0.64 -18.86
N GLY A 115 8.29 -1.14 -17.98
CA GLY A 115 9.68 -0.72 -17.86
C GLY A 115 9.90 0.65 -17.19
N LYS A 116 8.85 1.26 -16.64
CA LYS A 116 8.94 2.49 -15.85
C LYS A 116 8.72 2.19 -14.37
N PRO A 117 9.17 3.07 -13.45
CA PRO A 117 8.85 2.93 -12.03
C PRO A 117 7.33 2.91 -11.79
N GLN A 118 6.85 1.91 -11.04
CA GLN A 118 5.46 1.75 -10.69
C GLN A 118 5.15 2.26 -9.26
N GLY A 119 6.18 2.36 -8.41
CA GLY A 119 6.08 2.86 -7.04
C GLY A 119 7.17 3.89 -6.73
N LEU A 120 6.87 4.85 -5.87
CA LEU A 120 7.82 5.85 -5.39
C LEU A 120 7.68 5.99 -3.88
N VAL A 121 8.80 5.87 -3.16
CA VAL A 121 8.89 6.15 -1.72
C VAL A 121 9.77 7.36 -1.49
N ILE A 122 9.25 8.35 -0.77
CA ILE A 122 9.98 9.55 -0.40
C ILE A 122 10.24 9.51 1.10
N LEU A 123 11.49 9.63 1.50
CA LEU A 123 11.93 9.54 2.89
C LEU A 123 12.62 10.84 3.32
N PRO A 124 12.51 11.24 4.60
CA PRO A 124 13.07 12.49 5.08
C PRO A 124 14.61 12.47 5.16
N THR A 125 15.21 11.29 5.30
CA THR A 125 16.67 11.15 5.43
C THR A 125 17.18 9.93 4.64
N ARG A 126 18.46 9.97 4.25
CA ARG A 126 19.14 8.86 3.56
C ARG A 126 19.21 7.60 4.42
N GLU A 127 19.34 7.75 5.73
CA GLU A 127 19.48 6.65 6.68
C GLU A 127 18.22 5.79 6.78
N LEU A 128 17.09 6.29 6.27
CA LEU A 128 15.82 5.55 6.21
C LEU A 128 15.58 4.87 4.84
N ALA A 129 16.42 5.16 3.87
CA ALA A 129 16.34 4.56 2.52
C ALA A 129 17.19 3.23 2.44
#